data_59812708fb4a9386bb400f0a1c51f61b
#
_entry.id   59812708fb4a9386bb400f0a1c51f61b
#
_cell.length_a   1.000
_cell.length_b   1.000
_cell.length_c   1.000
_cell.angle_alpha   90.00
_cell.angle_beta   90.00
_cell.angle_gamma   90.00
#
_symmetry.space_group_name_H-M   'P 1'
#
loop_
_entity.id
_entity.type
_entity.pdbx_description
1 polymer ?
#
loop_
_entity_poly.entity_id
_entity_poly.type
_entity_poly.pdbx_seq_one_letter_code
_entity_poly.pdbx_strand_id
1 'polypeptide(L)'
;MLKSNKKMLGLLKDYFERRKDIAFAYLFGSAARGKVRKEGDIDVAIYFYPDKDIEWEDFGKTYKGENSIGLDLERLLKKEVDLVVLNRAKAVYADEIVRKGKPIIIKDRGIFMDFFCIISDEAEYVREGLETYYKERKLASIR
;
A
#
# COMPACT_ATOMS: atom_id res chain seq x y z
N MET A 1 14.96 -13.26 13.98
CA MET A 1 13.85 -12.80 13.13
C MET A 1 13.38 -11.40 13.48
N LEU A 2 13.08 -11.11 14.75
CA LEU A 2 12.67 -9.76 15.18
C LEU A 2 13.74 -8.70 14.89
N LYS A 3 15.02 -9.04 15.04
CA LYS A 3 16.13 -8.11 14.75
C LYS A 3 16.27 -7.78 13.27
N SER A 4 16.03 -8.75 12.37
CA SER A 4 16.13 -8.53 10.93
C SER A 4 14.97 -7.68 10.43
N ASN A 5 13.74 -7.84 10.99
CA ASN A 5 12.59 -7.01 10.64
C ASN A 5 12.75 -5.57 11.09
N LYS A 6 13.26 -5.36 12.32
CA LYS A 6 13.56 -4.01 12.81
C LYS A 6 14.63 -3.33 11.97
N LYS A 7 15.66 -4.08 11.59
CA LYS A 7 16.72 -3.56 10.72
C LYS A 7 16.16 -3.17 9.34
N MET A 8 15.35 -4.02 8.76
CA MET A 8 14.71 -3.76 7.47
C MET A 8 13.82 -2.53 7.52
N LEU A 9 12.96 -2.43 8.55
CA LEU A 9 12.09 -1.26 8.73
C LEU A 9 12.90 0.02 8.90
N GLY A 10 14.01 -0.03 9.64
CA GLY A 10 14.91 1.10 9.81
C GLY A 10 15.54 1.56 8.50
N LEU A 11 16.00 0.60 7.69
CA LEU A 11 16.58 0.90 6.37
C LEU A 11 15.54 1.53 5.45
N LEU A 12 14.33 0.99 5.43
CA LEU A 12 13.24 1.51 4.62
C LEU A 12 12.82 2.91 5.07
N LYS A 13 12.71 3.11 6.37
CA LYS A 13 12.35 4.41 6.94
C LYS A 13 13.38 5.48 6.55
N ASP A 14 14.68 5.18 6.72
CA ASP A 14 15.75 6.11 6.36
C ASP A 14 15.72 6.44 4.87
N TYR A 15 15.48 5.45 4.05
CA TYR A 15 15.37 5.65 2.60
C TYR A 15 14.25 6.60 2.26
N PHE A 16 13.04 6.36 2.76
CA PHE A 16 11.87 7.18 2.43
C PHE A 16 11.92 8.57 3.07
N GLU A 17 12.59 8.74 4.19
CA GLU A 17 12.84 10.06 4.77
C GLU A 17 13.58 10.98 3.80
N ARG A 18 14.47 10.41 2.99
CA ARG A 18 15.26 11.16 2.01
C ARG A 18 14.51 11.39 0.70
N ARG A 19 13.43 10.65 0.44
CA ARG A 19 12.64 10.80 -0.78
C ARG A 19 11.61 11.92 -0.60
N LYS A 20 11.81 13.02 -1.31
CA LYS A 20 10.91 14.19 -1.21
C LYS A 20 9.57 13.98 -1.91
N ASP A 21 9.49 13.00 -2.80
CA ASP A 21 8.28 12.72 -3.59
C ASP A 21 7.29 11.77 -2.89
N ILE A 22 7.66 11.16 -1.76
CA ILE A 22 6.83 10.19 -1.06
C ILE A 22 6.24 10.80 0.21
N ALA A 23 4.90 10.76 0.33
CA ALA A 23 4.17 11.25 1.49
C ALA A 23 4.09 10.23 2.61
N PHE A 24 3.87 8.96 2.26
CA PHE A 24 3.89 7.86 3.23
C PHE A 24 4.17 6.53 2.53
N ALA A 25 4.60 5.54 3.31
CA ALA A 25 4.93 4.21 2.81
C ALA A 25 4.56 3.14 3.84
N TYR A 26 4.15 1.97 3.35
CA TYR A 26 3.74 0.82 4.15
C TYR A 26 4.47 -0.43 3.74
N LEU A 27 4.74 -1.28 4.72
CA LEU A 27 5.17 -2.65 4.50
C LEU A 27 3.93 -3.54 4.63
N PHE A 28 3.71 -4.44 3.67
CA PHE A 28 2.55 -5.32 3.73
C PHE A 28 2.92 -6.76 3.35
N GLY A 29 1.93 -7.64 3.29
CA GLY A 29 2.17 -9.03 2.99
C GLY A 29 2.88 -9.77 4.11
N SER A 30 3.62 -10.81 3.78
CA SER A 30 4.28 -11.68 4.75
C SER A 30 5.33 -10.95 5.60
N ALA A 31 6.04 -10.00 5.02
CA ALA A 31 7.07 -9.22 5.73
C ALA A 31 6.46 -8.38 6.85
N ALA A 32 5.25 -7.83 6.65
CA ALA A 32 4.54 -7.06 7.68
C ALA A 32 4.13 -7.95 8.87
N ARG A 33 3.94 -9.25 8.62
CA ARG A 33 3.59 -10.22 9.67
C ARG A 33 4.81 -10.87 10.32
N GLY A 34 6.00 -10.38 10.05
CA GLY A 34 7.24 -10.91 10.61
C GLY A 34 7.74 -12.19 9.96
N LYS A 35 7.16 -12.61 8.85
CA LYS A 35 7.50 -13.85 8.16
C LYS A 35 8.34 -13.57 6.91
N VAL A 36 9.55 -13.02 7.11
CA VAL A 36 10.47 -12.80 5.98
C VAL A 36 11.11 -14.14 5.63
N ARG A 37 10.75 -14.67 4.47
CA ARG A 37 11.39 -15.86 3.91
C ARG A 37 12.65 -15.44 3.16
N LYS A 38 13.66 -16.32 3.17
CA LYS A 38 14.92 -16.10 2.45
C LYS A 38 14.71 -15.81 0.96
N GLU A 39 13.67 -16.41 0.37
CA GLU A 39 13.36 -16.30 -1.06
C GLU A 39 12.06 -15.53 -1.34
N GLY A 40 11.46 -14.91 -0.32
CA GLY A 40 10.23 -14.18 -0.46
C GLY A 40 10.45 -12.74 -0.91
N ASP A 41 9.54 -12.25 -1.74
CA ASP A 41 9.50 -10.85 -2.14
C ASP A 41 9.10 -9.99 -0.95
N ILE A 42 9.58 -8.77 -0.93
CA ILE A 42 9.18 -7.77 0.05
C ILE A 42 8.13 -6.88 -0.60
N ASP A 43 6.96 -6.81 0.02
CA ASP A 43 5.83 -6.02 -0.48
C ASP A 43 5.83 -4.64 0.17
N VAL A 44 6.03 -3.61 -0.65
CA VAL A 44 6.09 -2.21 -0.20
C VAL A 44 5.06 -1.40 -0.95
N ALA A 45 4.27 -0.63 -0.23
CA ALA A 45 3.28 0.29 -0.81
C ALA A 45 3.72 1.72 -0.53
N ILE A 46 3.63 2.57 -1.54
CA ILE A 46 4.04 3.97 -1.46
C ILE A 46 2.93 4.88 -1.94
N TYR A 47 2.90 6.08 -1.40
CA TYR A 47 1.99 7.13 -1.85
C TYR A 47 2.80 8.38 -2.18
N PHE A 48 2.77 8.75 -3.46
CA PHE A 48 3.42 9.98 -3.92
C PHE A 48 2.62 11.20 -3.49
N TYR A 49 3.32 12.29 -3.16
CA TYR A 49 2.63 13.56 -2.95
C TYR A 49 1.79 13.89 -4.18
N PRO A 50 0.48 14.15 -4.00
CA PRO A 50 -0.39 14.48 -5.13
C PRO A 50 -0.10 15.89 -5.64
N ASP A 51 -0.36 16.13 -6.94
CA ASP A 51 -0.11 17.43 -7.54
C ASP A 51 -1.08 18.51 -7.03
N LYS A 52 -2.35 18.16 -6.84
CA LYS A 52 -3.40 19.09 -6.40
C LYS A 52 -4.24 18.48 -5.30
N ASP A 53 -5.22 17.65 -5.69
CA ASP A 53 -6.13 16.99 -4.75
C ASP A 53 -5.64 15.58 -4.42
N ILE A 54 -6.19 14.99 -3.37
CA ILE A 54 -5.86 13.61 -3.01
C ILE A 54 -6.15 12.69 -4.19
N GLU A 55 -5.15 11.96 -4.61
CA GLU A 55 -5.25 10.97 -5.68
C GLU A 55 -5.64 9.63 -5.10
N TRP A 56 -6.64 9.00 -5.69
CA TRP A 56 -7.06 7.64 -5.35
C TRP A 56 -7.68 7.00 -6.59
N GLU A 57 -7.45 5.72 -6.76
CA GLU A 57 -7.88 4.97 -7.96
C GLU A 57 -7.54 5.70 -9.27
N ASP A 58 -6.45 6.42 -9.29
CA ASP A 58 -6.02 7.17 -10.47
C ASP A 58 -5.30 6.22 -11.44
N PHE A 59 -6.09 5.33 -12.03
CA PHE A 59 -5.59 4.28 -12.90
C PHE A 59 -4.88 4.86 -14.12
N GLY A 60 -3.72 4.36 -14.42
CA GLY A 60 -2.94 4.81 -15.55
C GLY A 60 -2.00 5.98 -15.28
N LYS A 61 -2.08 6.61 -14.12
CA LYS A 61 -1.14 7.65 -13.75
C LYS A 61 0.21 7.04 -13.39
N THR A 62 1.28 7.56 -13.95
CA THR A 62 2.65 7.13 -13.66
C THR A 62 3.43 8.26 -12.99
N TYR A 63 4.45 7.90 -12.24
CA TYR A 63 5.25 8.84 -11.47
C TYR A 63 6.71 8.69 -11.86
N LYS A 64 7.40 9.82 -11.95
CA LYS A 64 8.77 9.89 -12.43
C LYS A 64 9.74 9.04 -11.60
N GLY A 65 9.48 8.89 -10.30
CA GLY A 65 10.39 8.18 -9.40
C GLY A 65 10.14 6.69 -9.22
N GLU A 66 9.10 6.12 -9.83
CA GLU A 66 8.70 4.73 -9.56
C GLU A 66 9.80 3.72 -9.80
N ASN A 67 10.39 3.75 -10.99
CA ASN A 67 11.41 2.77 -11.37
C ASN A 67 12.65 2.88 -10.49
N SER A 68 13.07 4.11 -10.18
CA SER A 68 14.24 4.33 -9.34
C SER A 68 14.01 3.83 -7.91
N ILE A 69 12.81 4.03 -7.37
CA ILE A 69 12.47 3.54 -6.03
C ILE A 69 12.54 2.01 -5.99
N GLY A 70 11.92 1.35 -6.97
CA GLY A 70 11.95 -0.11 -7.03
C GLY A 70 13.36 -0.67 -7.06
N LEU A 71 14.20 -0.12 -7.91
CA LEU A 71 15.60 -0.54 -8.03
C LEU A 71 16.40 -0.24 -6.75
N ASP A 72 16.20 0.95 -6.18
CA ASP A 72 16.88 1.34 -4.94
C ASP A 72 16.54 0.40 -3.80
N LEU A 73 15.25 0.04 -3.66
CA LEU A 73 14.80 -0.86 -2.60
C LEU A 73 15.36 -2.27 -2.77
N GLU A 74 15.43 -2.77 -4.01
CA GLU A 74 16.01 -4.08 -4.29
C GLU A 74 17.49 -4.11 -3.94
N ARG A 75 18.23 -3.06 -4.26
CA ARG A 75 19.63 -2.93 -3.88
C ARG A 75 19.82 -2.82 -2.38
N LEU A 76 18.94 -2.05 -1.72
CA LEU A 76 19.02 -1.81 -0.28
C LEU A 76 18.75 -3.09 0.51
N LEU A 77 17.72 -3.83 0.12
CA LEU A 77 17.26 -5.01 0.85
C LEU A 77 17.89 -6.32 0.33
N LYS A 78 18.53 -6.28 -0.84
CA LYS A 78 19.10 -7.45 -1.51
C LYS A 78 18.06 -8.56 -1.72
N LYS A 79 16.84 -8.14 -2.05
CA LYS A 79 15.69 -9.02 -2.33
C LYS A 79 14.84 -8.38 -3.40
N GLU A 80 14.03 -9.20 -4.05
CA GLU A 80 13.02 -8.67 -4.96
C GLU A 80 11.98 -7.89 -4.16
N VAL A 81 11.57 -6.75 -4.70
CA VAL A 81 10.59 -5.87 -4.07
C VAL A 81 9.40 -5.72 -4.99
N ASP A 82 8.23 -6.03 -4.46
CA ASP A 82 6.95 -5.79 -5.14
C ASP A 82 6.44 -4.42 -4.67
N LEU A 83 6.48 -3.45 -5.58
CA LEU A 83 6.15 -2.07 -5.27
C LEU A 83 4.74 -1.74 -5.73
N VAL A 84 3.89 -1.33 -4.82
CA VAL A 84 2.51 -0.89 -5.11
C VAL A 84 2.42 0.62 -4.93
N VAL A 85 1.90 1.30 -5.94
CA VAL A 85 1.65 2.74 -5.88
C VAL A 85 0.20 2.96 -5.47
N LEU A 86 -0.01 3.42 -4.25
CA LEU A 86 -1.35 3.56 -3.66
C LEU A 86 -2.20 4.62 -4.36
N ASN A 87 -1.57 5.61 -4.98
CA ASN A 87 -2.28 6.66 -5.74
C ASN A 87 -3.19 6.09 -6.82
N ARG A 88 -2.81 4.96 -7.40
CA ARG A 88 -3.55 4.33 -8.50
C ARG A 88 -4.11 2.94 -8.17
N ALA A 89 -3.91 2.46 -6.96
CA ALA A 89 -4.43 1.16 -6.55
C ALA A 89 -5.94 1.21 -6.34
N LYS A 90 -6.62 0.08 -6.52
CA LYS A 90 -8.04 -0.02 -6.19
C LYS A 90 -8.26 0.22 -4.70
N ALA A 91 -9.31 0.94 -4.35
CA ALA A 91 -9.58 1.34 -2.97
C ALA A 91 -9.68 0.14 -2.02
N VAL A 92 -10.33 -0.95 -2.44
CA VAL A 92 -10.44 -2.16 -1.61
C VAL A 92 -9.06 -2.73 -1.29
N TYR A 93 -8.16 -2.76 -2.27
CA TYR A 93 -6.80 -3.25 -2.09
C TYR A 93 -5.97 -2.31 -1.21
N ALA A 94 -6.04 -1.00 -1.48
CA ALA A 94 -5.35 0.00 -0.69
C ALA A 94 -5.80 -0.01 0.77
N ASP A 95 -7.11 -0.12 1.00
CA ASP A 95 -7.69 -0.21 2.35
C ASP A 95 -7.14 -1.44 3.10
N GLU A 96 -7.07 -2.58 2.44
CA GLU A 96 -6.52 -3.79 3.03
C GLU A 96 -5.05 -3.64 3.40
N ILE A 97 -4.25 -3.05 2.51
CA ILE A 97 -2.82 -2.80 2.76
C ILE A 97 -2.64 -1.93 4.00
N VAL A 98 -3.39 -0.83 4.09
CA VAL A 98 -3.24 0.12 5.20
C VAL A 98 -3.72 -0.49 6.52
N ARG A 99 -4.82 -1.25 6.49
CA ARG A 99 -5.35 -1.86 7.72
C ARG A 99 -4.49 -2.99 8.25
N LYS A 100 -3.96 -3.83 7.38
CA LYS A 100 -3.21 -5.04 7.77
C LYS A 100 -1.70 -4.85 7.74
N GLY A 101 -1.22 -3.85 7.03
CA GLY A 101 0.20 -3.57 6.90
C GLY A 101 0.79 -2.81 8.07
N LYS A 102 2.09 -2.57 8.01
CA LYS A 102 2.81 -1.76 8.98
C LYS A 102 3.30 -0.48 8.33
N PRO A 103 3.07 0.68 8.94
CA PRO A 103 3.62 1.92 8.41
C PRO A 103 5.14 1.89 8.48
N ILE A 104 5.78 2.21 7.38
CA ILE A 104 7.22 2.47 7.34
C ILE A 104 7.45 3.89 7.81
N ILE A 105 6.75 4.83 7.19
CA ILE A 105 6.82 6.25 7.53
C ILE A 105 5.54 6.95 7.07
N ILE A 106 5.08 7.90 7.85
CA ILE A 106 3.98 8.80 7.50
C ILE A 106 4.51 10.22 7.70
N LYS A 107 4.93 10.87 6.60
CA LYS A 107 5.51 12.21 6.67
C LYS A 107 4.45 13.30 6.72
N ASP A 108 3.32 13.07 6.09
CA ASP A 108 2.20 14.02 6.06
C ASP A 108 0.94 13.33 6.54
N ARG A 109 0.57 13.60 7.79
CA ARG A 109 -0.60 13.00 8.42
C ARG A 109 -1.91 13.45 7.76
N GLY A 110 -1.96 14.70 7.31
CA GLY A 110 -3.15 15.24 6.64
C GLY A 110 -3.45 14.49 5.36
N ILE A 111 -2.45 14.34 4.51
CA ILE A 111 -2.58 13.58 3.27
C ILE A 111 -2.94 12.13 3.56
N PHE A 112 -2.27 11.51 4.53
CA PHE A 112 -2.54 10.13 4.90
C PHE A 112 -4.00 9.94 5.36
N MET A 113 -4.47 10.80 6.26
CA MET A 113 -5.83 10.70 6.80
C MET A 113 -6.88 10.96 5.73
N ASP A 114 -6.67 11.94 4.87
CA ASP A 114 -7.59 12.24 3.77
C ASP A 114 -7.67 11.05 2.80
N PHE A 115 -6.53 10.51 2.42
CA PHE A 115 -6.48 9.33 1.56
C PHE A 115 -7.18 8.13 2.21
N PHE A 116 -6.84 7.84 3.46
CA PHE A 116 -7.41 6.70 4.18
C PHE A 116 -8.94 6.81 4.31
N CYS A 117 -9.44 7.99 4.63
CA CYS A 117 -10.89 8.20 4.72
C CYS A 117 -11.58 7.93 3.38
N ILE A 118 -11.01 8.42 2.28
CA ILE A 118 -11.59 8.23 0.96
C ILE A 118 -11.60 6.74 0.58
N ILE A 119 -10.48 6.06 0.68
CA ILE A 119 -10.39 4.65 0.26
C ILE A 119 -11.19 3.73 1.19
N SER A 120 -11.26 4.07 2.47
CA SER A 120 -12.03 3.30 3.46
C SER A 120 -13.52 3.36 3.15
N ASP A 121 -14.03 4.55 2.85
CA ASP A 121 -15.44 4.76 2.46
C ASP A 121 -15.75 4.03 1.16
N GLU A 122 -14.90 4.16 0.16
CA GLU A 122 -15.09 3.49 -1.14
C GLU A 122 -15.01 1.98 -1.00
N ALA A 123 -14.09 1.46 -0.22
CA ALA A 123 -13.95 0.03 0.03
C ALA A 123 -15.19 -0.54 0.70
N GLU A 124 -15.75 0.16 1.68
CA GLU A 124 -16.97 -0.24 2.35
C GLU A 124 -18.16 -0.26 1.39
N TYR A 125 -18.29 0.76 0.56
CA TYR A 125 -19.34 0.84 -0.47
C TYR A 125 -19.26 -0.34 -1.43
N VAL A 126 -18.06 -0.67 -1.91
CA VAL A 126 -17.85 -1.79 -2.84
C VAL A 126 -18.21 -3.12 -2.16
N ARG A 127 -17.78 -3.33 -0.92
CA ARG A 127 -18.08 -4.57 -0.16
C ARG A 127 -19.57 -4.74 0.07
N GLU A 128 -20.27 -3.68 0.43
CA GLU A 128 -21.73 -3.70 0.61
C GLU A 128 -22.44 -4.04 -0.70
N GLY A 129 -22.00 -3.44 -1.80
CA GLY A 129 -22.55 -3.74 -3.11
C GLY A 129 -22.38 -5.20 -3.51
N LEU A 130 -21.21 -5.77 -3.24
CA LEU A 130 -20.96 -7.19 -3.50
C LEU A 130 -21.81 -8.09 -2.61
N GLU A 131 -21.97 -7.79 -1.34
CA GLU A 131 -22.82 -8.56 -0.42
C GLU A 131 -24.27 -8.56 -0.90
N THR A 132 -24.79 -7.40 -1.28
CA THR A 132 -26.15 -7.27 -1.80
C THR A 132 -26.32 -8.08 -3.08
N TYR A 133 -25.36 -7.99 -4.00
CA TYR A 133 -25.37 -8.75 -5.25
C TYR A 133 -25.41 -10.26 -5.00
N TYR A 134 -24.58 -10.76 -4.11
CA TYR A 134 -24.53 -12.19 -3.79
C TYR A 134 -25.79 -12.65 -3.08
N LYS A 135 -26.35 -11.86 -2.19
CA LYS A 135 -27.65 -12.17 -1.55
C LYS A 135 -28.76 -12.30 -2.56
N GLU A 136 -28.86 -11.38 -3.50
CA GLU A 136 -29.87 -11.41 -4.56
C GLU A 136 -29.70 -12.63 -5.46
N ARG A 137 -28.47 -12.97 -5.83
CA ARG A 137 -28.19 -14.17 -6.63
C ARG A 137 -28.57 -15.44 -5.88
N LYS A 138 -28.31 -15.51 -4.60
CA LYS A 138 -28.66 -16.65 -3.75
C LYS A 138 -30.17 -16.82 -3.67
N LEU A 139 -30.91 -15.73 -3.49
CA LEU A 139 -32.37 -15.75 -3.48
C LEU A 139 -32.94 -16.16 -4.84
N ALA A 140 -32.38 -15.68 -5.92
CA ALA A 140 -32.80 -16.05 -7.28
C ALA A 140 -32.57 -17.53 -7.58
N SER A 141 -31.50 -18.14 -7.03
CA SER A 141 -31.21 -19.56 -7.24
C SER A 141 -32.13 -20.49 -6.45
N ILE A 142 -32.82 -19.99 -5.44
CA ILE A 142 -33.78 -20.77 -4.62
C ILE A 142 -35.17 -20.84 -5.28
N ARG A 143 -35.42 -19.95 -6.23
CA ARG A 143 -36.67 -19.96 -7.00
C ARG A 143 -36.58 -20.95 -8.17
#